data_9b8bd9856defec2ce8a56cc6554a1be9
#
_entry.id   9b8bd9856defec2ce8a56cc6554a1be9
#
_cell.length_a   1.000
_cell.length_b   1.000
_cell.length_c   1.000
_cell.angle_alpha   90.00
_cell.angle_beta   90.00
_cell.angle_gamma   90.00
#
_symmetry.space_group_name_H-M   'P 1'
#
loop_
_entity.id
_entity.type
_entity.pdbx_description
1 polymer ?
#
loop_
_entity_poly.entity_id
_entity_poly.type
_entity_poly.pdbx_seq_one_letter_code
_entity_poly.pdbx_strand_id
1 'polypeptide(L)'
;NPTTPVGEYDIKPTPTGEMILRFLRRQMPAFLDTGLNLIDVRDCALGHVLAAERGRVGERYLLGCKNMTLLEICQALSRISGLPAPTHKIPYRLAYLAAFFNTKFSLLVGKTPTISLEGVRMAKKYMWARCDKAIKELNLPQTPPEEALARAARWYWDKNYAPKPNCVRAV
;
A
#
# COMPACT_ATOMS: atom_id res chain seq x y z
N ASN A 1 6.57 -2.17 -15.52
CA ASN A 1 5.27 -2.38 -14.84
C ASN A 1 5.50 -2.36 -13.32
N PRO A 2 5.21 -1.24 -12.62
CA PRO A 2 5.33 -1.18 -11.16
C PRO A 2 4.28 -2.06 -10.49
N THR A 3 4.62 -2.58 -9.30
CA THR A 3 3.68 -3.27 -8.42
C THR A 3 2.95 -2.24 -7.55
N THR A 4 3.29 -2.12 -6.29
CA THR A 4 2.65 -1.17 -5.37
C THR A 4 3.72 -0.24 -4.77
N PRO A 5 4.03 0.90 -5.41
CA PRO A 5 4.98 1.86 -4.88
C PRO A 5 4.50 2.48 -3.56
N VAL A 6 5.41 2.61 -2.60
CA VAL A 6 5.18 3.23 -1.30
C VAL A 6 6.31 4.19 -1.00
N GLY A 7 6.00 5.36 -0.45
CA GLY A 7 7.01 6.36 -0.07
C GLY A 7 6.41 7.72 0.16
N GLU A 8 7.27 8.71 0.08
CA GLU A 8 6.94 10.12 0.19
C GLU A 8 6.32 10.70 -1.10
N TYR A 9 5.79 11.94 -1.00
CA TYR A 9 5.21 12.74 -2.10
C TYR A 9 3.89 12.22 -2.68
N ASP A 10 3.15 11.38 -1.96
CA ASP A 10 1.79 10.97 -2.34
C ASP A 10 0.77 12.07 -1.98
N ILE A 11 0.85 13.21 -2.70
CA ILE A 11 0.08 14.45 -2.44
C ILE A 11 -1.42 14.22 -2.53
N LYS A 12 -1.86 13.50 -3.55
CA LYS A 12 -3.24 13.02 -3.67
C LYS A 12 -3.23 11.53 -3.36
N PRO A 13 -3.53 11.15 -2.11
CA PRO A 13 -3.32 9.79 -1.66
C PRO A 13 -3.83 8.74 -2.63
N THR A 14 -2.91 7.90 -3.09
CA THR A 14 -3.23 6.71 -3.87
C THR A 14 -4.03 5.73 -3.02
N PRO A 15 -4.68 4.69 -3.59
CA PRO A 15 -5.36 3.68 -2.78
C PRO A 15 -4.49 3.05 -1.69
N THR A 16 -3.19 2.88 -1.95
CA THR A 16 -2.23 2.38 -0.95
C THR A 16 -1.89 3.45 0.09
N GLY A 17 -1.69 4.71 -0.35
CA GLY A 17 -1.50 5.83 0.56
C GLY A 17 -2.70 6.06 1.46
N GLU A 18 -3.91 5.95 0.93
CA GLU A 18 -5.13 6.05 1.73
C GLU A 18 -5.24 4.92 2.77
N MET A 19 -4.80 3.70 2.44
CA MET A 19 -4.72 2.60 3.38
C MET A 19 -3.76 2.92 4.53
N ILE A 20 -2.57 3.46 4.23
CA ILE A 20 -1.60 3.92 5.23
C ILE A 20 -2.20 5.04 6.09
N LEU A 21 -2.84 6.03 5.47
CA LEU A 21 -3.48 7.14 6.18
C LEU A 21 -4.59 6.69 7.12
N ARG A 22 -5.46 5.78 6.69
CA ARG A 22 -6.50 5.21 7.55
C ARG A 22 -5.90 4.50 8.76
N PHE A 23 -4.80 3.79 8.58
CA PHE A 23 -4.09 3.19 9.71
C PHE A 23 -3.57 4.28 10.66
N LEU A 24 -2.86 5.29 10.15
CA LEU A 24 -2.28 6.38 10.95
C LEU A 24 -3.35 7.23 11.67
N ARG A 25 -4.54 7.35 11.09
CA ARG A 25 -5.71 8.02 11.67
C ARG A 25 -6.53 7.13 12.60
N ARG A 26 -6.11 5.89 12.87
CA ARG A 26 -6.86 4.88 13.66
C ARG A 26 -8.25 4.55 13.09
N GLN A 27 -8.41 4.62 11.79
CA GLN A 27 -9.66 4.35 11.07
C GLN A 27 -9.70 2.94 10.46
N MET A 28 -8.83 2.04 10.94
CA MET A 28 -8.72 0.66 10.46
C MET A 28 -8.89 -0.32 11.65
N PRO A 29 -10.13 -0.56 12.12
CA PRO A 29 -10.39 -1.45 13.26
C PRO A 29 -10.21 -2.93 12.91
N ALA A 30 -10.26 -3.26 11.62
CA ALA A 30 -10.19 -4.63 11.12
C ALA A 30 -9.57 -4.66 9.72
N PHE A 31 -9.17 -5.84 9.25
CA PHE A 31 -8.51 -6.01 7.96
C PHE A 31 -9.11 -7.15 7.14
N LEU A 32 -8.92 -7.07 5.82
CA LEU A 32 -9.21 -8.17 4.87
C LEU A 32 -7.97 -9.04 4.69
N ASP A 33 -8.19 -10.32 4.47
CA ASP A 33 -7.14 -11.26 4.10
C ASP A 33 -6.75 -11.06 2.63
N THR A 34 -5.77 -10.23 2.42
CA THR A 34 -5.22 -9.88 1.11
C THR A 34 -3.74 -9.57 1.24
N GLY A 35 -3.05 -9.45 0.11
CA GLY A 35 -1.62 -9.12 0.08
C GLY A 35 -1.24 -8.34 -1.16
N LEU A 36 -0.19 -7.56 -1.02
CA LEU A 36 0.38 -6.69 -2.04
C LEU A 36 1.87 -6.99 -2.20
N ASN A 37 2.40 -6.78 -3.39
CA ASN A 37 3.84 -6.68 -3.57
C ASN A 37 4.23 -5.22 -3.43
N LEU A 38 4.98 -4.88 -2.41
CA LEU A 38 5.44 -3.51 -2.15
C LEU A 38 6.80 -3.26 -2.79
N ILE A 39 7.01 -2.02 -3.22
CA ILE A 39 8.30 -1.49 -3.64
C ILE A 39 8.45 -0.06 -3.12
N ASP A 40 9.66 0.33 -2.79
CA ASP A 40 9.99 1.72 -2.51
C ASP A 40 9.76 2.60 -3.74
N VAL A 41 9.13 3.76 -3.57
CA VAL A 41 8.85 4.68 -4.68
C VAL A 41 10.13 5.14 -5.38
N ARG A 42 11.24 5.29 -4.65
CA ARG A 42 12.56 5.67 -5.21
C ARG A 42 13.14 4.55 -6.06
N ASP A 43 13.07 3.32 -5.57
CA ASP A 43 13.52 2.13 -6.32
C ASP A 43 12.64 1.92 -7.56
N CYS A 44 11.35 2.17 -7.43
CA CYS A 44 10.42 2.13 -8.55
C CYS A 44 10.78 3.17 -9.61
N ALA A 45 11.04 4.42 -9.22
CA ALA A 45 11.47 5.49 -10.13
C ALA A 45 12.79 5.14 -10.82
N LEU A 46 13.80 4.69 -10.05
CA LEU A 46 15.07 4.25 -10.60
C LEU A 46 14.89 3.04 -11.53
N GLY A 47 13.99 2.13 -11.19
CA GLY A 47 13.65 0.97 -12.03
C GLY A 47 13.11 1.36 -13.42
N HIS A 48 12.40 2.48 -13.54
CA HIS A 48 11.97 3.00 -14.85
C HIS A 48 13.17 3.51 -15.66
N VAL A 49 14.10 4.23 -15.04
CA VAL A 49 15.33 4.68 -15.69
C VAL A 49 16.16 3.49 -16.14
N LEU A 50 16.41 2.54 -15.24
CA LEU A 50 17.17 1.32 -15.56
C LEU A 50 16.51 0.50 -16.69
N ALA A 51 15.18 0.44 -16.73
CA ALA A 51 14.47 -0.23 -17.81
C ALA A 51 14.64 0.48 -19.15
N ALA A 52 14.72 1.81 -19.17
CA ALA A 52 14.98 2.58 -20.37
C ALA A 52 16.43 2.42 -20.85
N GLU A 53 17.40 2.33 -19.94
CA GLU A 53 18.83 2.21 -20.26
C GLU A 53 19.28 0.78 -20.59
N ARG A 54 18.74 -0.23 -19.90
CA ARG A 54 19.23 -1.61 -19.91
C ARG A 54 18.17 -2.63 -20.31
N GLY A 55 16.91 -2.21 -20.39
CA GLY A 55 15.81 -3.11 -20.73
C GLY A 55 15.88 -3.59 -22.17
N ARG A 56 15.55 -4.84 -22.40
CA ARG A 56 15.45 -5.40 -23.75
C ARG A 56 14.15 -4.94 -24.41
N VAL A 57 14.23 -4.51 -25.67
CA VAL A 57 13.06 -4.06 -26.44
C VAL A 57 12.01 -5.18 -26.54
N GLY A 58 10.75 -4.83 -26.28
CA GLY A 58 9.62 -5.79 -26.29
C GLY A 58 9.44 -6.58 -25.00
N GLU A 59 10.37 -6.49 -24.04
CA GLU A 59 10.29 -7.21 -22.77
C GLU A 59 9.54 -6.42 -21.69
N ARG A 60 8.96 -7.15 -20.75
CA ARG A 60 8.25 -6.58 -19.60
C ARG A 60 9.04 -6.84 -18.32
N TYR A 61 9.17 -5.82 -17.49
CA TYR A 61 9.82 -5.87 -16.19
C TYR A 61 8.83 -5.50 -15.09
N LEU A 62 8.62 -6.39 -14.12
CA LEU A 62 7.84 -6.08 -12.91
C LEU A 62 8.77 -5.42 -11.90
N LEU A 63 8.47 -4.17 -11.57
CA LEU A 63 9.21 -3.41 -10.57
C LEU A 63 8.55 -3.60 -9.21
N GLY A 64 9.09 -4.47 -8.40
CA GLY A 64 8.58 -4.82 -7.08
C GLY A 64 9.70 -5.33 -6.18
N CYS A 65 9.41 -5.45 -4.88
CA CYS A 65 10.38 -5.91 -3.89
C CYS A 65 9.83 -7.11 -3.11
N LYS A 66 8.91 -6.89 -2.19
CA LYS A 66 8.48 -7.92 -1.23
C LYS A 66 6.96 -8.12 -1.23
N ASN A 67 6.54 -9.37 -1.28
CA ASN A 67 5.15 -9.74 -1.06
C ASN A 67 4.84 -9.66 0.44
N MET A 68 3.83 -8.89 0.81
CA MET A 68 3.39 -8.71 2.19
C MET A 68 1.87 -8.84 2.26
N THR A 69 1.38 -9.52 3.29
CA THR A 69 -0.05 -9.50 3.64
C THR A 69 -0.43 -8.13 4.21
N LEU A 70 -1.72 -7.77 4.13
CA LEU A 70 -2.21 -6.52 4.71
C LEU A 70 -1.94 -6.47 6.23
N LEU A 71 -2.01 -7.63 6.91
CA LEU A 71 -1.68 -7.71 8.33
C LEU A 71 -0.20 -7.38 8.59
N GLU A 72 0.73 -7.95 7.81
CA GLU A 72 2.16 -7.65 7.93
C GLU A 72 2.46 -6.17 7.68
N ILE A 73 1.79 -5.56 6.70
CA ILE A 73 1.89 -4.10 6.44
C ILE A 73 1.42 -3.31 7.67
N CYS A 74 0.25 -3.66 8.23
CA CYS A 74 -0.26 -3.01 9.43
C CYS A 74 0.64 -3.22 10.65
N GLN A 75 1.26 -4.39 10.79
CA GLN A 75 2.24 -4.66 11.86
C GLN A 75 3.52 -3.83 11.68
N ALA A 76 3.99 -3.66 10.45
CA ALA A 76 5.12 -2.77 10.15
C ALA A 76 4.78 -1.31 10.51
N LEU A 77 3.62 -0.82 10.09
CA LEU A 77 3.13 0.51 10.46
C LEU A 77 2.94 0.67 11.99
N SER A 78 2.52 -0.39 12.67
CA SER A 78 2.41 -0.42 14.15
C SER A 78 3.76 -0.22 14.82
N ARG A 79 4.80 -0.90 14.34
CA ARG A 79 6.17 -0.72 14.87
C ARG A 79 6.70 0.70 14.64
N ILE A 80 6.40 1.29 13.47
CA ILE A 80 6.83 2.63 13.09
C ILE A 80 6.10 3.71 13.91
N SER A 81 4.79 3.57 14.07
CA SER A 81 3.93 4.62 14.66
C SER A 81 3.63 4.45 16.14
N GLY A 82 3.85 3.25 16.71
CA GLY A 82 3.41 2.90 18.06
C GLY A 82 1.90 2.67 18.19
N LEU A 83 1.14 2.76 17.08
CA LEU A 83 -0.30 2.50 17.09
C LEU A 83 -0.59 0.98 17.05
N PRO A 84 -1.68 0.51 17.68
CA PRO A 84 -2.02 -0.91 17.64
C PRO A 84 -2.39 -1.37 16.23
N ALA A 85 -1.87 -2.52 15.81
CA ALA A 85 -2.31 -3.17 14.57
C ALA A 85 -3.73 -3.73 14.71
N PRO A 86 -4.52 -3.79 13.62
CA PRO A 86 -5.84 -4.39 13.65
C PRO A 86 -5.73 -5.90 13.94
N THR A 87 -6.57 -6.40 14.85
CA THR A 87 -6.56 -7.80 15.28
C THR A 87 -7.70 -8.62 14.64
N HIS A 88 -8.75 -7.95 14.18
CA HIS A 88 -9.93 -8.62 13.67
C HIS A 88 -9.89 -8.76 12.15
N LYS A 89 -10.00 -10.01 11.69
CA LYS A 89 -10.13 -10.32 10.26
C LYS A 89 -11.61 -10.28 9.86
N ILE A 90 -11.93 -9.52 8.82
CA ILE A 90 -13.29 -9.46 8.26
C ILE A 90 -13.44 -10.57 7.22
N PRO A 91 -14.47 -11.42 7.31
CA PRO A 91 -14.81 -12.35 6.24
C PRO A 91 -15.14 -11.60 4.95
N TYR A 92 -14.61 -12.07 3.82
CA TYR A 92 -14.78 -11.43 2.51
C TYR A 92 -16.27 -11.16 2.16
N ARG A 93 -17.17 -12.12 2.45
CA ARG A 93 -18.60 -11.99 2.18
C ARG A 93 -19.23 -10.80 2.90
N LEU A 94 -18.83 -10.57 4.16
CA LEU A 94 -19.34 -9.46 4.96
C LEU A 94 -18.81 -8.12 4.43
N ALA A 95 -17.53 -8.05 4.08
CA ALA A 95 -16.94 -6.87 3.47
C ALA A 95 -17.56 -6.55 2.11
N TYR A 96 -17.87 -7.56 1.31
CA TYR A 96 -18.54 -7.37 0.01
C TYR A 96 -19.96 -6.81 0.17
N LEU A 97 -20.75 -7.35 1.09
CA LEU A 97 -22.08 -6.84 1.40
C LEU A 97 -22.03 -5.39 1.89
N ALA A 98 -21.13 -5.09 2.82
CA ALA A 98 -20.95 -3.72 3.32
C ALA A 98 -20.56 -2.75 2.20
N ALA A 99 -19.61 -3.13 1.33
CA ALA A 99 -19.21 -2.31 0.19
C ALA A 99 -20.36 -2.13 -0.83
N PHE A 100 -21.15 -3.17 -1.07
CA PHE A 100 -22.31 -3.10 -1.97
C PHE A 100 -23.34 -2.08 -1.47
N PHE A 101 -23.76 -2.18 -0.21
CA PHE A 101 -24.71 -1.24 0.38
C PHE A 101 -24.13 0.17 0.47
N ASN A 102 -22.86 0.32 0.85
CA ASN A 102 -22.18 1.61 0.90
C ASN A 102 -22.16 2.27 -0.49
N THR A 103 -21.84 1.52 -1.54
CA THR A 103 -21.81 2.03 -2.91
C THR A 103 -23.21 2.48 -3.36
N LYS A 104 -24.25 1.67 -3.11
CA LYS A 104 -25.64 2.01 -3.48
C LYS A 104 -26.11 3.25 -2.74
N PHE A 105 -25.88 3.33 -1.43
CA PHE A 105 -26.27 4.48 -0.62
C PHE A 105 -25.50 5.75 -1.01
N SER A 106 -24.21 5.66 -1.29
CA SER A 106 -23.40 6.80 -1.71
C SER A 106 -23.85 7.36 -3.06
N LEU A 107 -24.25 6.49 -4.00
CA LEU A 107 -24.82 6.91 -5.28
C LEU A 107 -26.15 7.65 -5.11
N LEU A 108 -27.02 7.21 -4.18
CA LEU A 108 -28.28 7.87 -3.89
C LEU A 108 -28.09 9.27 -3.28
N VAL A 109 -27.03 9.46 -2.49
CA VAL A 109 -26.71 10.72 -1.80
C VAL A 109 -25.75 11.61 -2.60
N GLY A 110 -25.31 11.17 -3.79
CA GLY A 110 -24.36 11.92 -4.64
C GLY A 110 -22.94 12.04 -4.03
N LYS A 111 -22.54 11.11 -3.16
CA LYS A 111 -21.23 11.07 -2.52
C LYS A 111 -20.37 9.93 -3.05
N THR A 112 -19.05 10.11 -3.01
CA THR A 112 -18.11 9.02 -3.32
C THR A 112 -18.17 7.96 -2.22
N PRO A 113 -18.26 6.65 -2.58
CA PRO A 113 -18.33 5.58 -1.59
C PRO A 113 -17.03 5.48 -0.77
N THR A 114 -17.17 5.42 0.54
CA THR A 114 -16.04 5.28 1.47
C THR A 114 -15.34 3.92 1.33
N ILE A 115 -16.11 2.88 0.97
CA ILE A 115 -15.61 1.53 0.71
C ILE A 115 -15.87 1.23 -0.76
N SER A 116 -14.80 1.16 -1.56
CA SER A 116 -14.90 0.83 -2.98
C SER A 116 -15.25 -0.65 -3.16
N LEU A 117 -16.33 -0.93 -3.88
CA LEU A 117 -16.71 -2.30 -4.24
C LEU A 117 -15.62 -2.99 -5.08
N GLU A 118 -14.96 -2.23 -5.95
CA GLU A 118 -13.84 -2.74 -6.76
C GLU A 118 -12.64 -3.08 -5.89
N GLY A 119 -12.31 -2.22 -4.92
CA GLY A 119 -11.24 -2.49 -3.95
C GLY A 119 -11.48 -3.78 -3.17
N VAL A 120 -12.73 -4.04 -2.75
CA VAL A 120 -13.08 -5.30 -2.08
C VAL A 120 -13.01 -6.50 -3.04
N ARG A 121 -13.41 -6.34 -4.30
CA ARG A 121 -13.26 -7.40 -5.32
C ARG A 121 -11.80 -7.73 -5.59
N MET A 122 -10.93 -6.73 -5.70
CA MET A 122 -9.49 -6.93 -5.85
C MET A 122 -8.87 -7.62 -4.64
N ALA A 123 -9.31 -7.27 -3.43
CA ALA A 123 -8.83 -7.86 -2.18
C ALA A 123 -9.14 -9.37 -2.03
N LYS A 124 -9.95 -9.96 -2.91
CA LYS A 124 -10.19 -11.41 -2.95
C LYS A 124 -8.94 -12.21 -3.35
N LYS A 125 -7.99 -11.57 -4.04
CA LYS A 125 -6.76 -12.21 -4.52
C LYS A 125 -5.55 -11.53 -3.91
N TYR A 126 -4.52 -12.32 -3.61
CA TYR A 126 -3.21 -11.78 -3.28
C TYR A 126 -2.57 -11.22 -4.55
N MET A 127 -2.28 -9.94 -4.55
CA MET A 127 -1.59 -9.27 -5.67
C MET A 127 -0.07 -9.43 -5.51
N TRP A 128 0.36 -10.66 -5.42
CA TRP A 128 1.76 -11.01 -5.30
C TRP A 128 2.42 -11.07 -6.68
N ALA A 129 3.67 -10.67 -6.72
CA ALA A 129 4.47 -10.66 -7.93
C ALA A 129 5.85 -11.27 -7.67
N ARG A 130 6.46 -11.79 -8.74
CA ARG A 130 7.87 -12.21 -8.77
C ARG A 130 8.64 -11.23 -9.64
N CYS A 131 9.62 -10.58 -9.05
CA CYS A 131 10.38 -9.51 -9.69
C CYS A 131 11.82 -9.92 -10.05
N ASP A 132 12.13 -11.24 -9.99
CA ASP A 132 13.46 -11.80 -10.19
C ASP A 132 14.12 -11.32 -11.48
N LYS A 133 13.34 -11.17 -12.56
CA LYS A 133 13.84 -10.69 -13.86
C LYS A 133 14.34 -9.26 -13.77
N ALA A 134 13.56 -8.35 -13.17
CA ALA A 134 13.96 -6.95 -13.01
C ALA A 134 15.18 -6.83 -12.10
N ILE A 135 15.25 -7.61 -11.03
CA ILE A 135 16.38 -7.65 -10.12
C ILE A 135 17.66 -8.08 -10.85
N LYS A 136 17.59 -9.17 -11.64
CA LYS A 136 18.76 -9.74 -12.31
C LYS A 136 19.21 -8.93 -13.53
N GLU A 137 18.28 -8.50 -14.37
CA GLU A 137 18.61 -7.88 -15.68
C GLU A 137 18.80 -6.36 -15.55
N LEU A 138 18.10 -5.70 -14.64
CA LEU A 138 18.19 -4.25 -14.46
C LEU A 138 19.04 -3.85 -13.24
N ASN A 139 19.43 -4.78 -12.37
CA ASN A 139 19.97 -4.50 -11.03
C ASN A 139 19.02 -3.62 -10.21
N LEU A 140 17.72 -3.96 -10.24
CA LEU A 140 16.71 -3.22 -9.50
C LEU A 140 17.02 -3.22 -8.00
N PRO A 141 17.17 -2.04 -7.36
CA PRO A 141 17.38 -1.97 -5.91
C PRO A 141 16.21 -2.60 -5.15
N GLN A 142 16.49 -3.07 -3.95
CA GLN A 142 15.54 -3.81 -3.11
C GLN A 142 15.51 -3.22 -1.70
N THR A 143 15.17 -1.93 -1.61
CA THR A 143 15.00 -1.26 -0.30
C THR A 143 13.89 -1.97 0.48
N PRO A 144 14.12 -2.33 1.76
CA PRO A 144 13.13 -2.98 2.59
C PRO A 144 11.81 -2.17 2.63
N PRO A 145 10.63 -2.78 2.40
CA PRO A 145 9.36 -2.06 2.43
C PRO A 145 9.07 -1.35 3.75
N GLU A 146 9.62 -1.85 4.85
CA GLU A 146 9.51 -1.24 6.17
C GLU A 146 10.13 0.18 6.19
N GLU A 147 11.23 0.41 5.49
CA GLU A 147 11.85 1.73 5.35
C GLU A 147 10.98 2.66 4.47
N ALA A 148 10.43 2.14 3.37
CA ALA A 148 9.53 2.88 2.51
C ALA A 148 8.24 3.29 3.27
N LEU A 149 7.67 2.39 4.06
CA LEU A 149 6.52 2.66 4.93
C LEU A 149 6.85 3.71 5.99
N ALA A 150 8.06 3.68 6.57
CA ALA A 150 8.49 4.67 7.54
C ALA A 150 8.62 6.07 6.91
N ARG A 151 9.16 6.17 5.69
CA ARG A 151 9.23 7.45 4.94
C ARG A 151 7.84 7.97 4.58
N ALA A 152 6.95 7.10 4.10
CA ALA A 152 5.57 7.47 3.82
C ALA A 152 4.86 8.01 5.06
N ALA A 153 4.97 7.32 6.19
CA ALA A 153 4.36 7.74 7.45
C ALA A 153 4.91 9.10 7.92
N ARG A 154 6.23 9.30 7.89
CA ARG A 154 6.87 10.58 8.25
C ARG A 154 6.36 11.69 7.35
N TRP A 155 6.32 11.48 6.04
CA TRP A 155 5.85 12.47 5.09
C TRP A 155 4.39 12.87 5.35
N TYR A 156 3.49 11.91 5.61
CA TYR A 156 2.11 12.19 5.96
C TYR A 156 1.96 12.98 7.27
N TRP A 157 2.79 12.70 8.26
CA TRP A 157 2.81 13.48 9.51
C TRP A 157 3.33 14.90 9.30
N ASP A 158 4.40 15.06 8.53
CA ASP A 158 5.01 16.38 8.28
C ASP A 158 4.13 17.28 7.42
N LYS A 159 3.30 16.70 6.58
CA LYS A 159 2.30 17.41 5.78
C LYS A 159 0.93 17.52 6.45
N ASN A 160 0.80 17.12 7.71
CA ASN A 160 -0.45 17.17 8.49
C ASN A 160 -1.61 16.37 7.90
N TYR A 161 -1.33 15.31 7.13
CA TYR A 161 -2.37 14.38 6.65
C TYR A 161 -2.86 13.45 7.76
N ALA A 162 -2.04 13.16 8.76
CA ALA A 162 -2.39 12.37 9.94
C ALA A 162 -1.79 12.98 11.21
N PRO A 163 -2.41 12.76 12.39
CA PRO A 163 -1.88 13.25 13.66
C PRO A 163 -0.54 12.56 13.97
N LYS A 164 0.46 13.36 14.40
CA LYS A 164 1.74 12.80 14.85
C LYS A 164 1.53 12.02 16.16
N PRO A 165 2.04 10.79 16.27
CA PRO A 165 2.01 10.07 17.53
C PRO A 165 2.96 10.72 18.55
N ASN A 166 2.60 10.65 19.83
CA ASN A 166 3.39 11.24 20.93
C ASN A 166 4.77 10.60 21.10
N CYS A 167 5.02 9.46 20.47
CA CYS A 167 6.29 8.74 20.52
C CYS A 167 6.57 8.09 19.16
N VAL A 168 7.32 8.77 18.30
CA VAL A 168 7.84 8.17 17.05
C VAL A 168 9.07 7.35 17.42
N ARG A 169 9.01 6.03 17.28
CA ARG A 169 10.22 5.20 17.42
C ARG A 169 11.13 5.49 16.21
N ALA A 170 12.37 5.86 16.50
CA ALA A 170 13.41 5.95 15.48
C ALA A 170 13.64 4.54 14.90
N VAL A 171 13.44 4.39 13.59
CA VAL A 171 13.82 3.22 12.78
C VAL A 171 15.03 3.59 11.96
#